data_cf2be6c0280cdfb8bad6295ba8022463
#
_entry.id   cf2be6c0280cdfb8bad6295ba8022463
#
_cell.length_a   1.000
_cell.length_b   1.000
_cell.length_c   1.000
_cell.angle_alpha   90.00
_cell.angle_beta   90.00
_cell.angle_gamma   90.00
#
_symmetry.space_group_name_H-M   'P 1'
#
loop_
_entity.id
_entity.type
_entity.pdbx_description
1 polymer ?
#
loop_
_entity_poly.entity_id
_entity_poly.type
_entity_poly.pdbx_seq_one_letter_code
_entity_poly.pdbx_strand_id
1 'polypeptide(L)'
;MDTPALAADKLPYLSEAFLEHLKISSLDLVSEIERQIIGERRGEVWCAPKSVVLPGDDRYIMATLGVASHPRVLATKTLVTNPRNAERGLPTLNSLITLLDSETGLPLAVVDGNWVTAKRTAGLSAVAAKRLARSDSSSTAFIG
;
A
#
# COMPACT_ATOMS: atom_id res chain seq x y z
N MET A 1 8.98 2.12 25.26
CA MET A 1 8.02 1.02 25.13
C MET A 1 8.74 -0.10 24.41
N ASP A 2 9.06 -1.15 25.17
CA ASP A 2 9.72 -2.32 24.58
C ASP A 2 8.73 -3.02 23.66
N THR A 3 9.06 -3.05 22.38
CA THR A 3 8.33 -3.88 21.40
C THR A 3 8.60 -5.32 21.80
N PRO A 4 7.59 -6.14 22.15
CA PRO A 4 7.84 -7.53 22.47
C PRO A 4 8.52 -8.18 21.27
N ALA A 5 9.66 -8.84 21.50
CA ALA A 5 10.30 -9.68 20.50
C ALA A 5 9.24 -10.67 20.00
N LEU A 6 8.82 -10.52 18.75
CA LEU A 6 7.96 -11.50 18.09
C LEU A 6 8.71 -12.84 18.19
N ALA A 7 8.10 -13.79 18.87
CA ALA A 7 8.62 -15.15 18.88
C ALA A 7 8.80 -15.56 17.41
N ALA A 8 10.03 -15.90 17.04
CA ALA A 8 10.48 -16.10 15.66
C ALA A 8 9.69 -17.17 14.86
N ASP A 9 8.74 -17.83 15.49
CA ASP A 9 8.05 -18.99 14.94
C ASP A 9 6.75 -18.69 14.18
N LYS A 10 6.20 -17.46 14.23
CA LYS A 10 4.92 -17.14 13.54
C LYS A 10 4.90 -15.70 13.02
N LEU A 11 5.25 -15.53 11.76
CA LEU A 11 5.04 -14.26 11.06
C LEU A 11 3.52 -14.07 10.79
N PRO A 12 2.86 -13.01 11.32
CA PRO A 12 1.43 -12.81 11.12
C PRO A 12 1.11 -12.48 9.65
N TYR A 13 0.05 -13.10 9.14
CA TYR A 13 -0.59 -12.69 7.89
C TYR A 13 -1.85 -11.87 8.20
N LEU A 14 -1.85 -10.62 7.78
CA LEU A 14 -2.98 -9.70 7.93
C LEU A 14 -3.85 -9.78 6.67
N SER A 15 -4.87 -10.63 6.73
CA SER A 15 -5.81 -10.85 5.61
C SER A 15 -6.72 -9.64 5.37
N GLU A 16 -7.33 -9.55 4.19
CA GLU A 16 -8.35 -8.56 3.86
C GLU A 16 -9.44 -8.49 4.94
N ALA A 17 -9.98 -9.64 5.37
CA ALA A 17 -11.00 -9.70 6.42
C ALA A 17 -10.53 -9.11 7.74
N PHE A 18 -9.27 -9.33 8.13
CA PHE A 18 -8.68 -8.72 9.31
C PHE A 18 -8.56 -7.19 9.15
N LEU A 19 -8.07 -6.73 7.99
CA LEU A 19 -7.90 -5.30 7.71
C LEU A 19 -9.24 -4.55 7.68
N GLU A 20 -10.30 -5.14 7.12
CA GLU A 20 -11.65 -4.58 7.17
C GLU A 20 -12.20 -4.51 8.60
N HIS A 21 -11.87 -5.50 9.45
CA HIS A 21 -12.27 -5.49 10.87
C HIS A 21 -11.65 -4.33 11.65
N LEU A 22 -10.48 -3.84 11.25
CA LEU A 22 -9.81 -2.69 11.90
C LEU A 22 -10.59 -1.38 11.71
N LYS A 23 -11.53 -1.32 10.77
CA LYS A 23 -12.38 -0.15 10.49
C LYS A 23 -11.58 1.15 10.32
N ILE A 24 -10.43 1.07 9.64
CA ILE A 24 -9.59 2.24 9.37
C ILE A 24 -10.42 3.28 8.61
N SER A 25 -10.55 4.47 9.16
CA SER A 25 -11.36 5.52 8.55
C SER A 25 -10.68 6.08 7.29
N SER A 26 -11.48 6.52 6.33
CA SER A 26 -10.95 7.17 5.11
C SER A 26 -10.21 8.48 5.44
N LEU A 27 -10.60 9.17 6.51
CA LEU A 27 -9.92 10.40 6.95
C LEU A 27 -8.54 10.10 7.51
N ASP A 28 -8.39 9.05 8.33
CA ASP A 28 -7.09 8.62 8.85
C ASP A 28 -6.17 8.18 7.72
N LEU A 29 -6.70 7.43 6.75
CA LEU A 29 -5.95 7.00 5.57
C LEU A 29 -5.44 8.18 4.75
N VAL A 30 -6.31 9.15 4.47
CA VAL A 30 -5.94 10.36 3.71
C VAL A 30 -4.88 11.17 4.47
N SER A 31 -5.07 11.34 5.79
CA SER A 31 -4.12 12.07 6.64
C SER A 31 -2.75 11.38 6.67
N GLU A 32 -2.73 10.05 6.74
CA GLU A 32 -1.49 9.29 6.74
C GLU A 32 -0.77 9.39 5.37
N ILE A 33 -1.49 9.32 4.27
CA ILE A 33 -0.91 9.51 2.92
C ILE A 33 -0.31 10.92 2.78
N GLU A 34 -1.01 11.96 3.23
CA GLU A 34 -0.47 13.33 3.24
C GLU A 34 0.81 13.41 4.07
N ARG A 35 0.82 12.78 5.26
CA ARG A 35 1.99 12.75 6.14
C ARG A 35 3.19 12.09 5.47
N GLN A 36 2.98 10.97 4.76
CA GLN A 36 4.05 10.26 4.04
C GLN A 36 4.60 11.09 2.86
N ILE A 37 3.75 11.77 2.10
CA ILE A 37 4.17 12.66 1.01
C ILE A 37 5.03 13.82 1.54
N ILE A 38 4.65 14.39 2.68
CA ILE A 38 5.43 15.45 3.34
C ILE A 38 6.74 14.87 3.89
N GLY A 39 6.69 13.67 4.47
CA GLY A 39 7.84 12.95 5.01
C GLY A 39 8.93 12.67 3.96
N GLU A 40 8.54 12.36 2.73
CA GLU A 40 9.49 12.19 1.63
C GLU A 40 10.29 13.47 1.38
N ARG A 41 9.65 14.63 1.38
CA ARG A 41 10.33 15.93 1.23
C ARG A 41 11.22 16.29 2.42
N ARG A 42 10.98 15.72 3.60
CA ARG A 42 11.74 15.93 4.83
C ARG A 42 12.89 14.91 5.01
N GLY A 43 13.00 13.94 4.12
CA GLY A 43 13.96 12.86 4.28
C GLY A 43 13.61 11.88 5.41
N GLU A 44 12.32 11.70 5.67
CA GLU A 44 11.76 10.76 6.66
C GLU A 44 11.14 9.53 5.98
N VAL A 45 10.94 9.60 4.66
CA VAL A 45 10.39 8.56 3.80
C VAL A 45 11.21 8.46 2.53
N TRP A 46 11.53 7.24 2.12
CA TRP A 46 12.29 6.95 0.90
C TRP A 46 11.58 5.89 0.08
N CYS A 47 11.48 6.11 -1.22
CA CYS A 47 10.87 5.18 -2.15
C CYS A 47 11.83 4.85 -3.29
N ALA A 48 11.98 3.57 -3.60
CA ALA A 48 12.70 3.14 -4.80
C ALA A 48 11.82 3.29 -6.06
N PRO A 49 12.42 3.48 -7.23
CA PRO A 49 11.71 3.33 -8.50
C PRO A 49 11.02 1.97 -8.61
N LYS A 50 9.89 1.93 -9.31
CA LYS A 50 9.16 0.69 -9.54
C LYS A 50 9.99 -0.25 -10.42
N SER A 51 10.08 -1.53 -10.02
CA SER A 51 10.58 -2.59 -10.88
C SER A 51 9.41 -3.24 -11.61
N VAL A 52 9.44 -3.26 -12.94
CA VAL A 52 8.35 -3.77 -13.77
C VAL A 52 8.87 -4.85 -14.72
N VAL A 53 8.14 -5.95 -14.82
CA VAL A 53 8.37 -7.03 -15.78
C VAL A 53 7.12 -7.20 -16.63
N LEU A 54 7.29 -7.20 -17.96
CA LEU A 54 6.23 -7.41 -18.94
C LEU A 54 6.55 -8.69 -19.73
N PRO A 55 5.92 -9.84 -19.40
CA PRO A 55 6.21 -11.11 -20.09
C PRO A 55 5.74 -11.17 -21.55
N GLY A 56 4.98 -10.18 -22.04
CA GLY A 56 4.46 -10.14 -23.42
C GLY A 56 3.14 -10.88 -23.63
N ASP A 57 2.47 -11.26 -22.54
CA ASP A 57 1.19 -12.00 -22.56
C ASP A 57 0.08 -11.24 -21.79
N ASP A 58 0.09 -9.92 -21.85
CA ASP A 58 -0.80 -8.97 -21.19
C ASP A 58 -0.69 -8.95 -19.65
N ARG A 59 0.20 -9.74 -19.05
CA ARG A 59 0.50 -9.63 -17.62
C ARG A 59 1.35 -8.42 -17.34
N TYR A 60 1.00 -7.73 -16.26
CA TYR A 60 1.81 -6.67 -15.66
C TYR A 60 2.28 -7.12 -14.29
N ILE A 61 3.59 -7.24 -14.10
CA ILE A 61 4.21 -7.68 -12.85
C ILE A 61 5.04 -6.53 -12.31
N MET A 62 4.86 -6.19 -11.04
CA MET A 62 5.53 -5.03 -10.45
C MET A 62 5.96 -5.31 -9.00
N ALA A 63 7.14 -4.78 -8.64
CA ALA A 63 7.58 -4.66 -7.25
C ALA A 63 7.87 -3.19 -6.91
N THR A 64 7.58 -2.82 -5.66
CA THR A 64 7.89 -1.50 -5.09
C THR A 64 8.50 -1.67 -3.72
N LEU A 65 9.41 -0.77 -3.36
CA LEU A 65 10.08 -0.74 -2.08
C LEU A 65 9.96 0.67 -1.49
N GLY A 66 9.58 0.76 -0.23
CA GLY A 66 9.53 2.02 0.51
C GLY A 66 9.98 1.83 1.96
N VAL A 67 10.55 2.87 2.52
CA VAL A 67 11.04 2.92 3.91
C VAL A 67 10.50 4.18 4.57
N ALA A 68 10.06 4.07 5.82
CA ALA A 68 9.71 5.21 6.65
C ALA A 68 10.46 5.16 7.99
N SER A 69 10.78 6.35 8.53
CA SER A 69 11.36 6.48 9.87
C SER A 69 10.31 6.40 10.98
N HIS A 70 9.09 6.87 10.68
CA HIS A 70 7.98 6.95 11.62
C HIS A 70 6.64 6.56 10.97
N PRO A 71 6.10 5.35 11.27
CA PRO A 71 6.77 4.28 12.05
C PRO A 71 8.00 3.74 11.32
N ARG A 72 8.92 3.15 12.07
CA ARG A 72 10.10 2.48 11.49
C ARG A 72 9.63 1.23 10.73
N VAL A 73 9.46 1.37 9.45
CA VAL A 73 8.97 0.28 8.60
C VAL A 73 9.62 0.31 7.23
N LEU A 74 10.00 -0.86 6.76
CA LEU A 74 10.33 -1.15 5.37
C LEU A 74 9.19 -1.97 4.81
N ALA A 75 8.62 -1.54 3.69
CA ALA A 75 7.54 -2.24 3.00
C ALA A 75 7.97 -2.61 1.58
N THR A 76 7.82 -3.88 1.24
CA THR A 76 7.94 -4.35 -0.14
C THR A 76 6.59 -4.86 -0.61
N LYS A 77 6.09 -4.30 -1.70
CA LYS A 77 4.86 -4.78 -2.34
C LYS A 77 5.18 -5.40 -3.69
N THR A 78 4.70 -6.62 -3.89
CA THR A 78 4.67 -7.29 -5.19
C THR A 78 3.22 -7.41 -5.66
N LEU A 79 2.99 -7.22 -6.96
CA LEU A 79 1.68 -7.43 -7.56
C LEU A 79 1.78 -8.01 -8.97
N VAL A 80 0.73 -8.73 -9.33
CA VAL A 80 0.49 -9.19 -10.70
C VAL A 80 -0.90 -8.73 -11.13
N THR A 81 -0.98 -8.07 -12.28
CA THR A 81 -2.24 -7.88 -12.97
C THR A 81 -2.27 -8.86 -14.15
N ASN A 82 -3.31 -9.69 -14.20
CA ASN A 82 -3.54 -10.66 -15.27
C ASN A 82 -4.99 -10.60 -15.72
N PRO A 83 -5.28 -10.01 -16.90
CA PRO A 83 -6.65 -9.92 -17.43
C PRO A 83 -7.34 -11.29 -17.59
N ARG A 84 -6.56 -12.34 -17.91
CA ARG A 84 -7.08 -13.71 -18.08
C ARG A 84 -7.54 -14.38 -16.79
N ASN A 85 -7.27 -13.79 -15.65
CA ASN A 85 -7.79 -14.31 -14.38
C ASN A 85 -9.30 -14.24 -14.29
N ALA A 86 -9.94 -13.30 -14.99
CA ALA A 86 -11.40 -13.21 -15.07
C ALA A 86 -12.04 -14.51 -15.63
N GLU A 87 -11.40 -15.13 -16.63
CA GLU A 87 -11.82 -16.39 -17.23
C GLU A 87 -11.73 -17.58 -16.24
N ARG A 88 -10.92 -17.43 -15.20
CA ARG A 88 -10.68 -18.44 -14.15
C ARG A 88 -11.47 -18.14 -12.87
N GLY A 89 -12.32 -17.11 -12.87
CA GLY A 89 -13.02 -16.65 -11.66
C GLY A 89 -12.10 -16.09 -10.58
N LEU A 90 -10.89 -15.64 -10.95
CA LEU A 90 -9.90 -15.06 -10.03
C LEU A 90 -9.85 -13.55 -10.17
N PRO A 91 -9.45 -12.82 -9.10
CA PRO A 91 -9.19 -11.38 -9.21
C PRO A 91 -8.13 -11.09 -10.27
N THR A 92 -8.36 -10.07 -11.09
CA THR A 92 -7.41 -9.64 -12.11
C THR A 92 -6.11 -9.08 -11.52
N LEU A 93 -6.17 -8.49 -10.33
CA LEU A 93 -5.03 -8.02 -9.57
C LEU A 93 -4.87 -8.86 -8.30
N ASN A 94 -3.65 -9.35 -8.08
CA ASN A 94 -3.26 -10.02 -6.84
C ASN A 94 -1.95 -9.42 -6.34
N SER A 95 -1.87 -9.15 -5.06
CA SER A 95 -0.78 -8.40 -4.45
C SER A 95 -0.51 -8.86 -3.02
N LEU A 96 0.75 -8.82 -2.64
CA LEU A 96 1.21 -9.11 -1.30
C LEU A 96 2.19 -8.03 -0.84
N ILE A 97 2.16 -7.70 0.46
CA ILE A 97 3.09 -6.76 1.08
C ILE A 97 3.81 -7.47 2.21
N THR A 98 5.14 -7.36 2.24
CA THR A 98 5.95 -7.75 3.39
C THR A 98 6.37 -6.50 4.15
N LEU A 99 6.31 -6.57 5.48
CA LEU A 99 6.74 -5.50 6.37
C LEU A 99 7.90 -5.99 7.24
N LEU A 100 8.94 -5.18 7.30
CA LEU A 100 10.08 -5.37 8.19
C LEU A 100 10.30 -4.10 9.03
N ASP A 101 10.89 -4.26 10.21
CA ASP A 101 11.45 -3.11 10.92
C ASP A 101 12.60 -2.52 10.10
N SER A 102 12.55 -1.22 9.82
CA SER A 102 13.50 -0.59 8.89
C SER A 102 14.91 -0.40 9.46
N GLU A 103 15.08 -0.57 10.77
CA GLU A 103 16.38 -0.45 11.43
C GLU A 103 17.05 -1.82 11.60
N THR A 104 16.28 -2.80 12.07
CA THR A 104 16.82 -4.13 12.41
C THR A 104 16.70 -5.15 11.29
N GLY A 105 15.79 -4.92 10.33
CA GLY A 105 15.45 -5.88 9.29
C GLY A 105 14.58 -7.05 9.78
N LEU A 106 14.11 -7.03 11.03
CA LEU A 106 13.26 -8.09 11.56
C LEU A 106 11.90 -8.10 10.85
N PRO A 107 11.40 -9.29 10.41
CA PRO A 107 10.08 -9.41 9.83
C PRO A 107 8.99 -9.01 10.84
N LEU A 108 8.03 -8.19 10.40
CA LEU A 108 6.92 -7.73 11.22
C LEU A 108 5.61 -8.39 10.84
N ALA A 109 5.29 -8.43 9.54
CA ALA A 109 4.06 -9.01 9.04
C ALA A 109 4.12 -9.25 7.52
N VAL A 110 3.20 -10.10 7.06
CA VAL A 110 2.76 -10.17 5.66
C VAL A 110 1.33 -9.64 5.60
N VAL A 111 1.02 -8.80 4.63
CA VAL A 111 -0.27 -8.07 4.54
C VAL A 111 -0.92 -8.32 3.20
N ASP A 112 -2.24 -8.46 3.17
CA ASP A 112 -3.02 -8.48 1.95
C ASP A 112 -2.80 -7.20 1.14
N GLY A 113 -2.21 -7.35 -0.04
CA GLY A 113 -1.86 -6.23 -0.89
C GLY A 113 -3.03 -5.71 -1.71
N ASN A 114 -4.08 -6.51 -1.96
CA ASN A 114 -5.24 -6.09 -2.75
C ASN A 114 -6.01 -5.00 -2.00
N TRP A 115 -6.33 -5.26 -0.72
CA TRP A 115 -6.99 -4.30 0.15
C TRP A 115 -6.19 -2.99 0.23
N VAL A 116 -4.91 -3.07 0.55
CA VAL A 116 -4.04 -1.89 0.65
C VAL A 116 -3.95 -1.15 -0.68
N THR A 117 -3.83 -1.86 -1.81
CA THR A 117 -3.74 -1.25 -3.14
C THR A 117 -5.01 -0.46 -3.48
N ALA A 118 -6.19 -0.99 -3.18
CA ALA A 118 -7.45 -0.31 -3.39
C ALA A 118 -7.57 0.95 -2.51
N LYS A 119 -7.40 0.79 -1.20
CA LYS A 119 -7.57 1.88 -0.22
C LYS A 119 -6.55 3.01 -0.43
N ARG A 120 -5.26 2.69 -0.62
CA ARG A 120 -4.23 3.73 -0.81
C ARG A 120 -4.41 4.48 -2.13
N THR A 121 -4.90 3.82 -3.18
CA THR A 121 -5.11 4.47 -4.48
C THR A 121 -6.28 5.45 -4.40
N ALA A 122 -7.39 5.05 -3.81
CA ALA A 122 -8.51 5.94 -3.53
C ALA A 122 -8.09 7.11 -2.61
N GLY A 123 -7.33 6.83 -1.56
CA GLY A 123 -6.82 7.84 -0.64
C GLY A 123 -5.90 8.86 -1.31
N LEU A 124 -5.02 8.42 -2.22
CA LEU A 124 -4.17 9.35 -2.99
C LEU A 124 -4.99 10.27 -3.91
N SER A 125 -6.05 9.74 -4.54
CA SER A 125 -6.98 10.54 -5.34
C SER A 125 -7.71 11.56 -4.46
N ALA A 126 -8.11 11.18 -3.25
CA ALA A 126 -8.73 12.09 -2.29
C ALA A 126 -7.77 13.20 -1.82
N VAL A 127 -6.49 12.88 -1.57
CA VAL A 127 -5.44 13.89 -1.26
C VAL A 127 -5.30 14.86 -2.43
N ALA A 128 -5.22 14.37 -3.66
CA ALA A 128 -5.12 15.21 -4.85
C ALA A 128 -6.34 16.14 -4.99
N ALA A 129 -7.55 15.61 -4.85
CA ALA A 129 -8.78 16.40 -4.89
C ALA A 129 -8.78 17.47 -3.79
N LYS A 130 -8.45 17.12 -2.56
CA LYS A 130 -8.38 18.04 -1.42
C LYS A 130 -7.42 19.21 -1.65
N ARG A 131 -6.31 18.97 -2.34
CA ARG A 131 -5.22 19.95 -2.52
C ARG A 131 -5.31 20.73 -3.83
N LEU A 132 -5.88 20.14 -4.87
CA LEU A 132 -5.82 20.68 -6.23
C LEU A 132 -7.19 21.08 -6.79
N ALA A 133 -8.30 20.66 -6.19
CA ALA A 133 -9.61 21.10 -6.61
C ALA A 133 -9.79 22.61 -6.35
N ARG A 134 -10.55 23.26 -7.21
CA ARG A 134 -10.96 24.65 -6.99
C ARG A 134 -11.87 24.74 -5.75
N SER A 135 -11.77 25.79 -4.99
CA SER A 135 -12.53 25.99 -3.76
C SER A 135 -14.06 26.07 -3.97
N ASP A 136 -14.49 26.41 -5.20
CA ASP A 136 -15.88 26.48 -5.61
C ASP A 136 -16.40 25.21 -6.31
N SER A 137 -15.60 24.12 -6.33
CA SER A 137 -16.03 22.86 -6.93
C SER A 137 -17.15 22.22 -6.11
N SER A 138 -18.28 21.92 -6.78
CA SER A 138 -19.46 21.29 -6.16
C SER A 138 -19.75 19.89 -6.72
N SER A 139 -18.98 19.42 -7.70
CA SER A 139 -19.20 18.12 -8.38
C SER A 139 -17.88 17.44 -8.67
N THR A 140 -17.88 16.12 -8.59
CA THR A 140 -16.74 15.26 -8.95
C THR A 140 -17.20 14.19 -9.92
N ALA A 141 -16.46 13.96 -11.00
CA ALA A 141 -16.66 12.84 -11.92
C ALA A 141 -15.60 11.76 -11.68
N PHE A 142 -16.02 10.51 -11.65
CA PHE A 142 -15.16 9.35 -11.64
C PHE A 142 -15.24 8.65 -13.00
N ILE A 143 -14.08 8.41 -13.62
CA ILE A 143 -13.96 7.77 -14.93
C ILE A 143 -13.04 6.56 -14.76
N GLY A 144 -13.57 5.35 -15.05
CA GLY A 144 -12.81 4.09 -14.90
C GLY A 144 -13.70 2.89 -14.84
#